data_80f93105ea2ac1bd49b2fa4e0b4db44d
#
_entry.id   80f93105ea2ac1bd49b2fa4e0b4db44d
#
_cell.length_a   1.000
_cell.length_b   1.000
_cell.length_c   1.000
_cell.angle_alpha   90.00
_cell.angle_beta   90.00
_cell.angle_gamma   90.00
#
_symmetry.space_group_name_H-M   'P 1'
#
loop_
_entity.id
_entity.type
_entity.pdbx_description
1 polymer ?
#
loop_
_entity_poly.entity_id
_entity_poly.type
_entity_poly.pdbx_seq_one_letter_code
_entity_poly.pdbx_strand_id
1 'polypeptide(L)' 'MEIQVRDNKNFIIGTCVDNGNTIRATHIRKGYAGVYYKSTNMTMDRYGKLYCYGDGTQSLIRDMEKN' A
#
# COMPACT_ATOMS: atom_id res chain seq x y z
N MET A 1 3.68 -13.27 -1.69
CA MET A 1 4.97 -12.63 -1.40
C MET A 1 4.75 -11.34 -0.62
N GLU A 2 5.58 -11.12 0.37
CA GLU A 2 5.42 -9.94 1.25
C GLU A 2 6.65 -9.04 1.12
N ILE A 3 6.39 -7.74 0.98
CA ILE A 3 7.45 -6.74 0.91
C ILE A 3 7.25 -5.77 2.08
N GLN A 4 8.32 -5.50 2.81
CA GLN A 4 8.30 -4.52 3.88
C GLN A 4 8.59 -3.13 3.34
N VAL A 5 7.78 -2.16 3.75
CA VAL A 5 7.96 -0.77 3.33
C VAL A 5 8.66 -0.02 4.47
N ARG A 6 9.71 0.72 4.11
CA ARG A 6 10.52 1.44 5.08
C ARG A 6 10.47 2.94 4.79
N ASP A 7 10.63 3.74 5.84
CA ASP A 7 10.74 5.18 5.68
C ASP A 7 12.20 5.57 5.33
N ASN A 8 12.45 6.87 5.22
CA ASN A 8 13.78 7.35 4.85
C ASN A 8 14.82 7.17 5.95
N LYS A 9 14.40 6.77 7.15
CA LYS A 9 15.28 6.42 8.26
C LYS A 9 15.45 4.91 8.41
N ASN A 10 14.93 4.15 7.44
CA ASN A 10 15.02 2.70 7.37
C ASN A 10 14.18 1.96 8.42
N PHE A 11 13.20 2.63 9.04
CA PHE A 11 12.25 1.96 9.92
C PHE A 11 11.11 1.36 9.11
N ILE A 12 10.67 0.15 9.49
CA ILE A 12 9.53 -0.51 8.83
C ILE A 12 8.26 0.24 9.19
N ILE A 13 7.52 0.71 8.18
CA ILE A 13 6.28 1.45 8.38
C ILE A 13 5.06 0.71 7.84
N GLY A 14 5.26 -0.39 7.13
CA GLY A 14 4.14 -1.16 6.63
C GLY A 14 4.58 -2.35 5.81
N THR A 15 3.61 -3.06 5.27
CA THR A 15 3.84 -4.23 4.43
C THR A 15 2.92 -4.20 3.22
N CYS A 16 3.39 -4.78 2.12
CA CYS A 16 2.60 -5.03 0.92
C CYS A 16 2.61 -6.52 0.66
N VAL A 17 1.43 -7.14 0.60
CA VAL A 17 1.30 -8.59 0.40
C VAL A 17 0.71 -8.84 -0.98
N ASP A 18 1.47 -9.52 -1.83
CA ASP A 18 1.03 -9.93 -3.15
C ASP A 18 0.41 -11.32 -3.03
N ASN A 19 -0.90 -11.41 -3.26
CA ASN A 19 -1.63 -12.67 -3.17
C ASN A 19 -2.02 -13.22 -4.55
N GLY A 20 -1.39 -12.74 -5.61
CA GLY A 20 -1.61 -13.20 -6.98
C GLY A 20 -2.41 -12.22 -7.82
N ASN A 21 -3.61 -11.87 -7.37
CA ASN A 21 -4.50 -10.96 -8.12
C ASN A 21 -4.42 -9.52 -7.64
N THR A 22 -4.04 -9.33 -6.40
CA THR A 22 -3.98 -8.01 -5.76
C THR A 22 -2.72 -7.89 -4.92
N ILE A 23 -2.33 -6.64 -4.65
CA ILE A 23 -1.29 -6.34 -3.68
C ILE A 23 -1.94 -5.48 -2.60
N ARG A 24 -1.96 -6.00 -1.37
CA ARG A 24 -2.62 -5.33 -0.25
C ARG A 24 -1.60 -4.59 0.59
N ALA A 25 -1.90 -3.32 0.87
CA ALA A 25 -1.02 -2.46 1.65
C ALA A 25 -1.56 -2.30 3.07
N THR A 26 -0.69 -2.43 4.05
CA THR A 26 -1.05 -2.28 5.47
C THR A 26 0.00 -1.44 6.15
N HIS A 27 -0.43 -0.39 6.86
CA HIS A 27 0.45 0.44 7.68
C HIS A 27 0.65 -0.25 9.04
N ILE A 28 1.87 -0.19 9.55
CA ILE A 28 2.23 -0.95 10.76
C ILE A 28 1.44 -0.50 12.00
N ARG A 29 1.07 0.77 12.06
CA ARG A 29 0.30 1.32 13.18
C ARG A 29 -1.15 1.63 12.85
N LYS A 30 -1.41 2.07 11.61
CA LYS A 30 -2.72 2.59 11.21
C LYS A 30 -3.60 1.55 10.51
N GLY A 31 -3.04 0.39 10.19
CA GLY A 31 -3.79 -0.71 9.61
C GLY A 31 -3.92 -0.61 8.09
N TYR A 32 -5.01 -1.11 7.57
CA TYR A 32 -5.23 -1.23 6.13
C TYR A 32 -5.08 0.12 5.43
N ALA A 33 -4.23 0.16 4.41
CA ALA A 33 -3.94 1.38 3.65
C ALA A 33 -4.65 1.40 2.30
N GLY A 34 -4.80 0.24 1.67
CA GLY A 34 -5.42 0.16 0.36
C GLY A 34 -4.98 -1.08 -0.38
N VAL A 35 -5.33 -1.16 -1.67
CA VAL A 35 -5.06 -2.34 -2.47
C VAL A 35 -4.84 -1.96 -3.92
N TYR A 36 -3.90 -2.65 -4.56
CA TYR A 36 -3.65 -2.55 -6.00
C TYR A 36 -4.27 -3.75 -6.69
N TYR A 37 -5.13 -3.49 -7.68
CA TYR A 37 -5.77 -4.52 -8.49
C TYR A 37 -5.00 -4.67 -9.80
N LYS A 38 -4.37 -5.84 -9.99
CA LYS A 38 -3.54 -6.08 -11.17
C LYS A 38 -4.36 -6.07 -12.46
N SER A 39 -5.60 -6.55 -12.40
CA SER A 39 -6.44 -6.67 -13.60
C SER A 39 -6.82 -5.32 -14.19
N THR A 40 -6.98 -4.30 -13.35
CA THR A 40 -7.38 -2.95 -13.79
C THR A 40 -6.23 -1.96 -13.73
N ASN A 41 -5.08 -2.36 -13.17
CA ASN A 41 -3.91 -1.50 -12.99
C ASN A 41 -4.23 -0.26 -12.16
N MET A 42 -5.09 -0.42 -11.15
CA MET A 42 -5.53 0.69 -10.31
C MET A 42 -5.24 0.40 -8.84
N THR A 43 -4.75 1.40 -8.13
CA THR A 43 -4.57 1.35 -6.68
C THR A 43 -5.70 2.14 -6.03
N MET A 44 -6.42 1.50 -5.10
CA MET A 44 -7.51 2.11 -4.36
C MET A 44 -7.06 2.35 -2.93
N ASP A 45 -7.48 3.47 -2.35
CA ASP A 45 -7.15 3.77 -0.96
C ASP A 45 -8.08 2.99 -0.01
N ARG A 46 -7.89 3.20 1.30
CA ARG A 46 -8.66 2.46 2.30
C ARG A 46 -10.14 2.84 2.30
N TYR A 47 -10.51 3.91 1.64
CA TYR A 47 -11.91 4.34 1.52
C TYR A 47 -12.54 3.89 0.20
N GLY A 48 -11.82 3.12 -0.60
CA GLY A 48 -12.33 2.64 -1.88
C GLY A 48 -12.25 3.66 -3.01
N LYS A 49 -11.51 4.73 -2.83
CA LYS A 49 -11.33 5.74 -3.87
C LYS A 49 -10.07 5.47 -4.66
N LEU A 50 -10.10 5.84 -5.94
CA LEU A 50 -8.92 5.70 -6.79
C LEU A 50 -7.79 6.59 -6.27
N TYR A 51 -6.66 5.97 -5.96
CA TYR A 51 -5.46 6.66 -5.52
C TYR A 51 -4.56 6.99 -6.70
N CYS A 52 -4.27 5.99 -7.54
CA CYS A 52 -3.47 6.18 -8.74
C CYS A 52 -3.60 4.98 -9.67
N TYR A 53 -3.15 5.14 -10.89
CA TYR A 53 -2.95 4.02 -11.81
C TYR A 53 -1.56 3.44 -11.57
N GLY A 54 -1.45 2.13 -11.74
CA GLY A 54 -0.21 1.44 -11.40
C GLY A 54 -0.17 1.08 -9.92
N ASP A 55 0.92 0.42 -9.51
CA ASP A 55 1.08 -0.01 -8.11
C ASP A 55 1.56 1.14 -7.24
N GLY A 56 0.64 1.74 -6.51
CA GLY A 56 0.92 2.82 -5.56
C GLY A 56 0.84 2.38 -4.10
N THR A 57 0.91 1.06 -3.83
CA THR A 57 0.74 0.56 -2.47
C THR A 57 1.79 1.10 -1.50
N GLN A 58 3.05 1.18 -1.93
CA GLN A 58 4.10 1.74 -1.08
C GLN A 58 3.90 3.22 -0.81
N SER A 59 3.45 3.96 -1.84
CA SER A 59 3.14 5.37 -1.69
C SER A 59 2.00 5.61 -0.72
N LEU A 60 0.97 4.76 -0.75
CA LEU A 60 -0.13 4.84 0.19
C LEU A 60 0.36 4.76 1.63
N ILE A 61 1.23 3.80 1.90
CA ILE A 61 1.77 3.61 3.25
C ILE A 61 2.59 4.83 3.68
N ARG A 62 3.41 5.37 2.78
CA ARG A 62 4.22 6.56 3.08
C ARG A 62 3.36 7.78 3.30
N ASP A 63 2.26 7.92 2.55
CA ASP A 63 1.34 9.05 2.74
C ASP A 63 0.65 8.98 4.09
N MET A 64 0.37 7.78 4.60
CA MET A 64 -0.22 7.63 5.92
C MET A 64 0.71 8.10 7.03
N GLU A 65 2.02 8.07 6.81
CA GLU A 65 3.00 8.58 7.78
C GLU A 65 2.91 10.10 7.95
N LYS A 66 2.41 10.80 6.94
CA LYS A 66 2.32 12.26 6.97
C LYS A 66 1.10 12.78 7.73
N ASN A 67 0.17 11.92 8.05
CA ASN A 67 -1.10 12.30 8.67
C ASN A 67 -1.17 11.95 10.15
#